data_81ae638f73d67536ccc2cea70f85d7e7
#
_entry.id   81ae638f73d67536ccc2cea70f85d7e7
#
_cell.length_a   1.000
_cell.length_b   1.000
_cell.length_c   1.000
_cell.angle_alpha   90.00
_cell.angle_beta   90.00
_cell.angle_gamma   90.00
#
_symmetry.space_group_name_H-M   'P 1'
#
loop_
_entity.id
_entity.type
_entity.pdbx_description
1 polymer ?
#
loop_
_entity_poly.entity_id
_entity_poly.type
_entity_poly.pdbx_seq_one_letter_code
_entity_poly.pdbx_strand_id
1 'polypeptide(L)'
;MVSESEIVTLIQEAKKGEKERKFKESLELYITLKDIDVKKGFALNEVIQLPNQMSKPAAVCVMATGDMGLKAKDAKADEVMDNDGLDKLAQDKRASRKFINKYDFFLADTKLMPLVGKSLGQLLGPRGKMPTPVPFNAPIESFLSRFKTSIRVRVKNSLSITCKVGDVTMDEHQVAANAIAIINNLVTKLPNGNKNIRK
;
A
#
# COMPACT_ATOMS: atom_id res chain seq x y z
N MET A 1 22.78 -11.00 -1.48
CA MET A 1 21.55 -10.42 -2.01
C MET A 1 20.90 -11.50 -2.86
N VAL A 2 19.59 -11.59 -2.88
CA VAL A 2 18.87 -12.51 -3.77
C VAL A 2 18.99 -11.95 -5.19
N SER A 3 19.40 -12.76 -6.14
CA SER A 3 19.55 -12.35 -7.54
C SER A 3 18.19 -12.35 -8.25
N GLU A 4 18.07 -11.58 -9.33
CA GLU A 4 16.83 -11.56 -10.12
C GLU A 4 16.52 -12.94 -10.70
N SER A 5 17.54 -13.67 -11.15
CA SER A 5 17.41 -15.02 -11.69
C SER A 5 16.86 -16.02 -10.68
N GLU A 6 17.29 -15.93 -9.42
CA GLU A 6 16.74 -16.76 -8.33
C GLU A 6 15.25 -16.48 -8.10
N ILE A 7 14.84 -15.21 -8.12
CA ILE A 7 13.44 -14.83 -7.94
C ILE A 7 12.59 -15.29 -9.12
N VAL A 8 13.08 -15.15 -10.35
CA VAL A 8 12.37 -15.64 -11.55
C VAL A 8 12.15 -17.15 -11.46
N THR A 9 13.17 -17.91 -11.07
CA THR A 9 13.06 -19.36 -10.89
C THR A 9 11.98 -19.72 -9.84
N LEU A 10 11.96 -19.02 -8.70
CA LEU A 10 10.94 -19.22 -7.67
C LEU A 10 9.51 -18.88 -8.15
N ILE A 11 9.37 -17.83 -8.98
CA ILE A 11 8.08 -17.47 -9.59
C ILE A 11 7.61 -18.57 -10.53
N GLN A 12 8.52 -19.12 -11.36
CA GLN A 12 8.21 -20.21 -12.28
C GLN A 12 7.80 -21.48 -11.53
N GLU A 13 8.49 -21.79 -10.44
CA GLU A 13 8.12 -22.94 -9.57
C GLU A 13 6.76 -22.74 -8.93
N ALA A 14 6.47 -21.54 -8.44
CA ALA A 14 5.17 -21.20 -7.87
C ALA A 14 4.03 -21.34 -8.88
N LYS A 15 4.27 -20.93 -10.13
CA LYS A 15 3.29 -21.07 -11.23
C LYS A 15 3.06 -22.52 -11.67
N LYS A 16 4.04 -23.43 -11.55
CA LYS A 16 3.90 -24.84 -11.95
C LYS A 16 2.80 -25.60 -11.18
N GLY A 17 2.49 -25.15 -9.96
CA GLY A 17 1.41 -25.73 -9.14
C GLY A 17 0.02 -25.14 -9.40
N GLU A 18 -0.10 -24.26 -10.37
CA GLU A 18 -1.33 -23.53 -10.67
C GLU A 18 -2.39 -24.46 -11.26
N LYS A 19 -3.60 -24.39 -10.68
CA LYS A 19 -4.81 -25.02 -11.24
C LYS A 19 -5.59 -23.95 -11.99
N GLU A 20 -6.16 -24.28 -13.12
CA GLU A 20 -7.05 -23.40 -13.86
C GLU A 20 -8.17 -22.88 -12.96
N ARG A 21 -8.20 -21.58 -12.70
CA ARG A 21 -9.21 -20.94 -11.86
C ARG A 21 -9.94 -19.83 -12.64
N LYS A 22 -11.18 -19.58 -12.26
CA LYS A 22 -12.03 -18.56 -12.90
C LYS A 22 -11.66 -17.11 -12.52
N PHE A 23 -10.59 -16.88 -11.77
CA PHE A 23 -10.13 -15.57 -11.35
C PHE A 23 -8.61 -15.44 -11.50
N LYS A 24 -8.12 -14.22 -11.64
CA LYS A 24 -6.68 -13.93 -11.71
C LYS A 24 -6.06 -14.10 -10.33
N GLU A 25 -5.11 -15.02 -10.20
CA GLU A 25 -4.39 -15.25 -8.96
C GLU A 25 -3.35 -14.16 -8.72
N SER A 26 -3.14 -13.83 -7.44
CA SER A 26 -2.12 -12.88 -7.04
C SER A 26 -0.86 -13.60 -6.62
N LEU A 27 0.28 -13.06 -7.00
CA LEU A 27 1.59 -13.49 -6.50
C LEU A 27 1.94 -12.64 -5.28
N GLU A 28 2.24 -13.31 -4.18
CA GLU A 28 2.59 -12.67 -2.92
C GLU A 28 4.02 -13.02 -2.52
N LEU A 29 4.76 -12.03 -2.08
CA LEU A 29 6.10 -12.18 -1.50
C LEU A 29 5.95 -12.34 0.00
N TYR A 30 6.47 -13.45 0.52
CA TYR A 30 6.56 -13.73 1.95
C TYR A 30 8.01 -13.62 2.42
N ILE A 31 8.28 -12.73 3.36
CA ILE A 31 9.60 -12.50 3.93
C ILE A 31 9.54 -12.78 5.43
N THR A 32 10.41 -13.68 5.90
CA THR A 32 10.60 -13.91 7.34
C THR A 32 11.76 -13.07 7.84
N LEU A 33 11.52 -12.32 8.90
CA LEU A 33 12.54 -11.54 9.59
C LEU A 33 13.13 -12.33 10.78
N LYS A 34 14.38 -12.02 11.14
CA LYS A 34 15.08 -12.58 12.29
C LYS A 34 15.87 -11.50 13.04
N ASP A 35 16.21 -11.79 14.26
CA ASP A 35 17.06 -10.92 15.10
C ASP A 35 16.50 -9.50 15.26
N ILE A 36 15.17 -9.37 15.31
CA ILE A 36 14.46 -8.13 15.58
C ILE A 36 13.51 -8.34 16.76
N ASP A 37 13.63 -7.49 17.77
CA ASP A 37 12.75 -7.55 18.92
C ASP A 37 11.51 -6.64 18.69
N VAL A 38 10.44 -7.25 18.25
CA VAL A 38 9.15 -6.55 18.04
C VAL A 38 8.58 -6.02 19.36
N LYS A 39 8.88 -6.67 20.50
CA LYS A 39 8.41 -6.25 21.81
C LYS A 39 9.07 -4.94 22.27
N LYS A 40 10.27 -4.63 21.78
CA LYS A 40 10.97 -3.36 22.02
C LYS A 40 10.47 -2.20 21.15
N GLY A 41 9.32 -2.37 20.45
CA GLY A 41 8.67 -1.29 19.72
C GLY A 41 9.05 -1.16 18.25
N PHE A 42 9.73 -2.17 17.66
CA PHE A 42 9.97 -2.14 16.22
C PHE A 42 8.64 -2.27 15.48
N ALA A 43 8.29 -1.23 14.73
CA ALA A 43 7.12 -1.21 13.85
C ALA A 43 7.52 -0.63 12.50
N LEU A 44 7.18 -1.32 11.44
CA LEU A 44 7.37 -0.84 10.07
C LEU A 44 6.01 -0.58 9.43
N ASN A 45 5.85 0.58 8.80
CA ASN A 45 4.67 0.92 8.01
C ASN A 45 5.11 1.85 6.87
N GLU A 46 5.51 1.23 5.78
CA GLU A 46 6.11 1.92 4.64
C GLU A 46 5.24 1.76 3.39
N VAL A 47 5.22 2.81 2.58
CA VAL A 47 4.60 2.81 1.26
C VAL A 47 5.71 2.71 0.22
N ILE A 48 5.73 1.62 -0.52
CA ILE A 48 6.75 1.34 -1.51
C ILE A 48 6.14 1.46 -2.89
N GLN A 49 6.70 2.31 -3.73
CA GLN A 49 6.33 2.41 -5.13
C GLN A 49 6.97 1.26 -5.91
N LEU A 50 6.15 0.54 -6.67
CA LEU A 50 6.60 -0.55 -7.52
C LEU A 50 7.04 -0.01 -8.88
N PRO A 51 8.11 -0.55 -9.48
CA PRO A 51 8.53 -0.19 -10.83
C PRO A 51 7.51 -0.59 -11.89
N ASN A 52 6.84 -1.74 -11.72
CA ASN A 52 5.84 -2.24 -12.65
C ASN A 52 4.46 -2.21 -12.00
N GLN A 53 3.48 -1.64 -12.71
CA GLN A 53 2.11 -1.55 -12.25
C GLN A 53 1.45 -2.93 -12.26
N MET A 54 0.73 -3.25 -11.20
CA MET A 54 -0.09 -4.47 -11.15
C MET A 54 -1.33 -4.33 -12.03
N SER A 55 -1.90 -5.44 -12.51
CA SER A 55 -3.12 -5.46 -13.32
C SER A 55 -4.31 -4.77 -12.62
N LYS A 56 -4.38 -4.87 -11.30
CA LYS A 56 -5.32 -4.12 -10.48
C LYS A 56 -4.55 -3.06 -9.69
N PRO A 57 -4.64 -1.77 -10.07
CA PRO A 57 -4.02 -0.69 -9.33
C PRO A 57 -4.61 -0.58 -7.92
N ALA A 58 -3.85 0.01 -7.01
CA ALA A 58 -4.33 0.30 -5.67
C ALA A 58 -5.46 1.34 -5.70
N ALA A 59 -6.50 1.12 -4.91
CA ALA A 59 -7.63 2.04 -4.81
C ALA A 59 -7.26 3.23 -3.91
N VAL A 60 -7.38 4.45 -4.44
CA VAL A 60 -6.99 5.69 -3.76
C VAL A 60 -8.18 6.61 -3.56
N CYS A 61 -8.46 6.95 -2.30
CA CYS A 61 -9.46 7.95 -1.95
C CYS A 61 -8.77 9.29 -1.63
N VAL A 62 -9.31 10.37 -2.17
CA VAL A 62 -8.83 11.74 -1.93
C VAL A 62 -9.84 12.50 -1.08
N MET A 63 -9.40 13.04 0.03
CA MET A 63 -10.18 13.90 0.92
C MET A 63 -9.78 15.34 0.67
N ALA A 64 -10.58 16.05 -0.11
CA ALA A 64 -10.26 17.43 -0.51
C ALA A 64 -11.54 18.23 -0.77
N THR A 65 -11.42 19.55 -0.60
CA THR A 65 -12.50 20.50 -0.87
C THR A 65 -12.10 21.52 -1.94
N GLY A 66 -13.11 22.16 -2.55
CA GLY A 66 -12.86 23.22 -3.54
C GLY A 66 -12.09 22.74 -4.76
N ASP A 67 -11.15 23.57 -5.21
CA ASP A 67 -10.34 23.34 -6.42
C ASP A 67 -9.54 22.03 -6.39
N MET A 68 -9.04 21.66 -5.20
CA MET A 68 -8.30 20.42 -5.06
C MET A 68 -9.19 19.18 -5.24
N GLY A 69 -10.45 19.26 -4.79
CA GLY A 69 -11.44 18.22 -5.03
C GLY A 69 -11.79 18.08 -6.52
N LEU A 70 -11.91 19.18 -7.25
CA LEU A 70 -12.13 19.17 -8.70
C LEU A 70 -10.93 18.55 -9.43
N LYS A 71 -9.71 19.02 -9.16
CA LYS A 71 -8.49 18.44 -9.73
C LYS A 71 -8.34 16.95 -9.43
N ALA A 72 -8.75 16.48 -8.25
CA ALA A 72 -8.73 15.06 -7.91
C ALA A 72 -9.72 14.24 -8.72
N LYS A 73 -10.89 14.79 -9.04
CA LYS A 73 -11.89 14.17 -9.94
C LYS A 73 -11.37 14.09 -11.37
N ASP A 74 -10.79 15.19 -11.87
CA ASP A 74 -10.21 15.26 -13.22
C ASP A 74 -9.03 14.27 -13.36
N ALA A 75 -8.23 14.10 -12.31
CA ALA A 75 -7.15 13.12 -12.23
C ALA A 75 -7.63 11.67 -12.04
N LYS A 76 -8.95 11.40 -12.11
CA LYS A 76 -9.56 10.08 -11.98
C LYS A 76 -9.17 9.36 -10.67
N ALA A 77 -9.29 10.09 -9.54
CA ALA A 77 -9.29 9.44 -8.23
C ALA A 77 -10.46 8.47 -8.12
N ASP A 78 -10.29 7.36 -7.41
CA ASP A 78 -11.36 6.35 -7.28
C ASP A 78 -12.54 6.87 -6.46
N GLU A 79 -12.28 7.78 -5.52
CA GLU A 79 -13.29 8.50 -4.76
C GLU A 79 -12.73 9.86 -4.33
N VAL A 80 -13.56 10.87 -4.32
CA VAL A 80 -13.24 12.19 -3.75
C VAL A 80 -14.28 12.52 -2.69
N MET A 81 -13.81 12.80 -1.48
CA MET A 81 -14.63 13.06 -0.32
C MET A 81 -14.43 14.49 0.18
N ASP A 82 -15.54 15.15 0.43
CA ASP A 82 -15.61 16.49 1.02
C ASP A 82 -15.86 16.45 2.55
N ASN A 83 -15.99 17.63 3.17
CA ASN A 83 -16.29 17.74 4.61
C ASN A 83 -17.61 17.07 4.98
N ASP A 84 -18.66 17.29 4.18
CA ASP A 84 -19.99 16.76 4.47
C ASP A 84 -19.99 15.22 4.42
N GLY A 85 -19.23 14.65 3.50
CA GLY A 85 -19.03 13.21 3.41
C GLY A 85 -18.29 12.66 4.61
N LEU A 86 -17.26 13.36 5.11
CA LEU A 86 -16.52 12.98 6.31
C LEU A 86 -17.40 13.02 7.55
N ASP A 87 -18.23 14.04 7.71
CA ASP A 87 -19.13 14.18 8.86
C ASP A 87 -20.21 13.09 8.87
N LYS A 88 -20.78 12.75 7.72
CA LYS A 88 -21.71 11.63 7.58
C LYS A 88 -21.05 10.28 7.95
N LEU A 89 -19.83 10.05 7.49
CA LEU A 89 -19.08 8.85 7.83
C LEU A 89 -18.73 8.81 9.32
N ALA A 90 -18.44 9.95 9.94
CA ALA A 90 -18.11 10.01 11.36
C ALA A 90 -19.28 9.54 12.26
N GLN A 91 -20.53 9.79 11.83
CA GLN A 91 -21.74 9.41 12.56
C GLN A 91 -22.02 7.90 12.47
N ASP A 92 -21.69 7.23 11.37
CA ASP A 92 -21.91 5.80 11.18
C ASP A 92 -20.58 5.01 11.16
N LYS A 93 -20.25 4.40 12.30
CA LYS A 93 -19.06 3.55 12.45
C LYS A 93 -19.06 2.33 11.52
N ARG A 94 -20.23 1.80 11.13
CA ARG A 94 -20.32 0.65 10.23
C ARG A 94 -20.02 1.05 8.80
N ALA A 95 -20.59 2.15 8.33
CA ALA A 95 -20.30 2.74 7.03
C ALA A 95 -18.81 3.12 6.93
N SER A 96 -18.24 3.78 7.95
CA SER A 96 -16.83 4.12 8.03
C SER A 96 -15.91 2.90 7.87
N ARG A 97 -16.21 1.79 8.55
CA ARG A 97 -15.41 0.55 8.41
C ARG A 97 -15.46 -0.03 7.00
N LYS A 98 -16.65 -0.03 6.37
CA LYS A 98 -16.83 -0.49 4.98
C LYS A 98 -16.05 0.40 4.03
N PHE A 99 -16.16 1.71 4.21
CA PHE A 99 -15.46 2.71 3.42
C PHE A 99 -13.94 2.54 3.50
N ILE A 100 -13.37 2.47 4.70
CA ILE A 100 -11.92 2.31 4.90
C ILE A 100 -11.40 0.99 4.30
N ASN A 101 -12.22 -0.07 4.30
CA ASN A 101 -11.82 -1.34 3.70
C ASN A 101 -11.83 -1.33 2.17
N LYS A 102 -12.60 -0.43 1.55
CA LYS A 102 -12.72 -0.30 0.09
C LYS A 102 -11.46 0.27 -0.56
N TYR A 103 -10.72 1.16 0.15
CA TYR A 103 -9.55 1.84 -0.39
C TYR A 103 -8.27 1.41 0.29
N ASP A 104 -7.18 1.36 -0.50
CA ASP A 104 -5.85 0.98 -0.01
C ASP A 104 -5.11 2.19 0.54
N PHE A 105 -5.24 3.34 -0.12
CA PHE A 105 -4.60 4.59 0.26
C PHE A 105 -5.59 5.74 0.39
N PHE A 106 -5.24 6.65 1.28
CA PHE A 106 -5.96 7.89 1.49
C PHE A 106 -5.01 9.06 1.34
N LEU A 107 -5.41 10.05 0.55
CA LEU A 107 -4.75 11.34 0.43
C LEU A 107 -5.68 12.39 1.04
N ALA A 108 -5.14 13.36 1.75
CA ALA A 108 -5.94 14.43 2.31
C ALA A 108 -5.27 15.79 2.13
N ASP A 109 -6.07 16.81 1.83
CA ASP A 109 -5.62 18.18 1.93
C ASP A 109 -5.09 18.44 3.35
N THR A 110 -3.96 19.13 3.45
CA THR A 110 -3.35 19.47 4.74
C THR A 110 -4.34 20.20 5.65
N LYS A 111 -5.25 21.01 5.10
CA LYS A 111 -6.29 21.70 5.86
C LYS A 111 -7.33 20.76 6.47
N LEU A 112 -7.60 19.63 5.83
CA LEU A 112 -8.58 18.64 6.28
C LEU A 112 -8.00 17.62 7.26
N MET A 113 -6.69 17.50 7.37
CA MET A 113 -6.03 16.52 8.23
C MET A 113 -6.51 16.52 9.69
N PRO A 114 -6.71 17.69 10.35
CA PRO A 114 -7.24 17.71 11.72
C PRO A 114 -8.66 17.13 11.82
N LEU A 115 -9.52 17.44 10.85
CA LEU A 115 -10.89 16.92 10.79
C LEU A 115 -10.90 15.41 10.56
N VAL A 116 -10.12 14.92 9.60
CA VAL A 116 -9.99 13.48 9.33
C VAL A 116 -9.42 12.74 10.55
N GLY A 117 -8.43 13.33 11.23
CA GLY A 117 -7.87 12.76 12.46
C GLY A 117 -8.93 12.61 13.57
N LYS A 118 -9.79 13.62 13.74
CA LYS A 118 -10.87 13.62 14.72
C LYS A 118 -11.99 12.64 14.37
N SER A 119 -12.42 12.59 13.10
CA SER A 119 -13.57 11.80 12.65
C SER A 119 -13.22 10.33 12.40
N LEU A 120 -12.15 10.05 11.67
CA LEU A 120 -11.80 8.70 11.21
C LEU A 120 -10.48 8.16 11.80
N GLY A 121 -9.72 8.97 12.55
CA GLY A 121 -8.40 8.61 13.08
C GLY A 121 -8.39 7.33 13.91
N GLN A 122 -9.41 7.12 14.75
CA GLN A 122 -9.57 5.91 15.56
C GLN A 122 -9.70 4.62 14.72
N LEU A 123 -10.19 4.74 13.48
CA LEU A 123 -10.37 3.60 12.56
C LEU A 123 -9.19 3.45 11.58
N LEU A 124 -8.62 4.56 11.13
CA LEU A 124 -7.52 4.60 10.16
C LEU A 124 -6.17 4.26 10.81
N GLY A 125 -5.91 4.78 12.03
CA GLY A 125 -4.65 4.59 12.75
C GLY A 125 -4.29 3.12 12.98
N PRO A 126 -5.14 2.31 13.66
CA PRO A 126 -4.87 0.90 13.91
C PRO A 126 -4.70 0.07 12.63
N ARG A 127 -5.32 0.49 11.52
CA ARG A 127 -5.17 -0.13 10.21
C ARG A 127 -3.92 0.31 9.46
N GLY A 128 -3.24 1.34 9.95
CA GLY A 128 -2.08 1.94 9.29
C GLY A 128 -2.44 2.68 7.99
N LYS A 129 -3.72 3.04 7.81
CA LYS A 129 -4.23 3.71 6.60
C LYS A 129 -4.41 5.22 6.82
N MET A 130 -3.62 5.84 7.71
CA MET A 130 -3.66 7.29 7.86
C MET A 130 -3.41 7.99 6.53
N PRO A 131 -4.16 9.06 6.23
CA PRO A 131 -3.99 9.79 4.98
C PRO A 131 -2.60 10.42 4.88
N THR A 132 -2.08 10.45 3.66
CA THR A 132 -0.88 11.23 3.35
C THR A 132 -1.31 12.67 3.07
N PRO A 133 -0.74 13.66 3.77
CA PRO A 133 -1.05 15.06 3.52
C PRO A 133 -0.53 15.49 2.15
N VAL A 134 -1.40 16.15 1.37
CA VAL A 134 -1.05 16.73 0.09
C VAL A 134 -1.10 18.25 0.24
N PRO A 135 -0.01 18.96 -0.03
CA PRO A 135 0.00 20.43 -0.02
C PRO A 135 -0.94 21.00 -1.09
N PHE A 136 -1.56 22.14 -0.80
CA PHE A 136 -2.57 22.78 -1.67
C PHE A 136 -2.11 23.01 -3.13
N ASN A 137 -0.83 23.32 -3.32
CA ASN A 137 -0.25 23.59 -4.66
C ASN A 137 0.42 22.37 -5.30
N ALA A 138 0.37 21.20 -4.68
CA ALA A 138 1.03 20.02 -5.23
C ALA A 138 0.23 19.43 -6.40
N PRO A 139 0.89 18.89 -7.43
CA PRO A 139 0.23 18.22 -8.54
C PRO A 139 -0.40 16.90 -8.07
N ILE A 140 -1.71 16.91 -7.82
CA ILE A 140 -2.44 15.75 -7.29
C ILE A 140 -2.35 14.53 -8.20
N GLU A 141 -2.21 14.74 -9.50
CA GLU A 141 -2.05 13.68 -10.50
C GLU A 141 -0.80 12.83 -10.26
N SER A 142 0.32 13.47 -9.92
CA SER A 142 1.57 12.77 -9.63
C SER A 142 1.48 11.95 -8.34
N PHE A 143 0.78 12.46 -7.33
CA PHE A 143 0.49 11.69 -6.12
C PHE A 143 -0.41 10.50 -6.42
N LEU A 144 -1.49 10.70 -7.17
CA LEU A 144 -2.40 9.61 -7.54
C LEU A 144 -1.70 8.52 -8.34
N SER A 145 -0.93 8.88 -9.37
CA SER A 145 -0.18 7.91 -10.18
C SER A 145 0.82 7.12 -9.33
N ARG A 146 1.55 7.80 -8.45
CA ARG A 146 2.47 7.18 -7.50
C ARG A 146 1.77 6.20 -6.57
N PHE A 147 0.65 6.60 -5.93
CA PHE A 147 -0.06 5.74 -5.00
C PHE A 147 -0.77 4.58 -5.67
N LYS A 148 -1.26 4.74 -6.91
CA LYS A 148 -1.84 3.64 -7.70
C LYS A 148 -0.86 2.52 -8.04
N THR A 149 0.44 2.85 -8.11
CA THR A 149 1.53 1.88 -8.32
C THR A 149 2.21 1.44 -7.02
N SER A 150 1.76 1.93 -5.88
CA SER A 150 2.39 1.64 -4.59
C SER A 150 1.70 0.52 -3.85
N ILE A 151 2.46 -0.16 -3.00
CA ILE A 151 1.96 -1.09 -2.00
C ILE A 151 2.32 -0.61 -0.60
N ARG A 152 1.58 -1.09 0.39
CA ARG A 152 1.89 -0.84 1.80
C ARG A 152 2.46 -2.09 2.43
N VAL A 153 3.65 -1.97 2.99
CA VAL A 153 4.32 -3.02 3.75
C VAL A 153 4.28 -2.68 5.23
N ARG A 154 3.86 -3.63 6.04
CA ARG A 154 3.66 -3.40 7.46
C ARG A 154 4.15 -4.57 8.30
N VAL A 155 4.94 -4.25 9.34
CA VAL A 155 5.31 -5.15 10.45
C VAL A 155 4.73 -4.57 11.72
N LYS A 156 3.97 -5.35 12.47
CA LYS A 156 3.41 -4.92 13.76
C LYS A 156 3.84 -5.85 14.91
N ASN A 157 3.35 -7.07 14.91
CA ASN A 157 3.54 -8.02 16.01
C ASN A 157 4.20 -9.33 15.56
N SER A 158 4.37 -9.55 14.27
CA SER A 158 4.97 -10.75 13.69
C SER A 158 6.27 -10.40 12.96
N LEU A 159 7.22 -11.32 12.98
CA LEU A 159 8.46 -11.23 12.22
C LEU A 159 8.29 -11.71 10.77
N SER A 160 7.12 -11.49 10.21
CA SER A 160 6.80 -11.86 8.83
C SER A 160 6.15 -10.70 8.09
N ILE A 161 6.52 -10.55 6.85
CA ILE A 161 5.99 -9.58 5.91
C ILE A 161 5.36 -10.37 4.78
N THR A 162 4.10 -10.06 4.48
CA THR A 162 3.41 -10.58 3.29
C THR A 162 2.92 -9.40 2.48
N CYS A 163 3.25 -9.36 1.21
CA CYS A 163 2.83 -8.30 0.31
C CYS A 163 2.65 -8.81 -1.12
N LYS A 164 1.66 -8.24 -1.81
CA LYS A 164 1.40 -8.55 -3.21
C LYS A 164 2.50 -7.93 -4.08
N VAL A 165 3.09 -8.72 -4.99
CA VAL A 165 4.15 -8.28 -5.92
C VAL A 165 3.69 -8.24 -7.37
N GLY A 166 2.60 -8.95 -7.67
CA GLY A 166 2.05 -9.03 -9.01
C GLY A 166 0.86 -9.97 -9.09
N ASP A 167 0.55 -10.39 -10.27
CA ASP A 167 -0.43 -11.44 -10.56
C ASP A 167 0.11 -12.37 -11.66
N VAL A 168 -0.56 -13.50 -11.83
CA VAL A 168 -0.12 -14.58 -12.72
C VAL A 168 -0.04 -14.12 -14.18
N THR A 169 -0.81 -13.09 -14.57
CA THR A 169 -0.83 -12.56 -15.94
C THR A 169 0.35 -11.64 -16.27
N MET A 170 1.11 -11.22 -15.25
CA MET A 170 2.30 -10.39 -15.44
C MET A 170 3.50 -11.22 -15.89
N ASP A 171 4.40 -10.57 -16.63
CA ASP A 171 5.70 -11.14 -16.96
C ASP A 171 6.52 -11.42 -15.70
N GLU A 172 7.26 -12.52 -15.68
CA GLU A 172 8.04 -12.98 -14.54
C GLU A 172 9.15 -12.00 -14.15
N HIS A 173 9.79 -11.37 -15.15
CA HIS A 173 10.79 -10.33 -14.90
C HIS A 173 10.19 -9.07 -14.28
N GLN A 174 8.97 -8.69 -14.66
CA GLN A 174 8.28 -7.55 -14.05
C GLN A 174 7.93 -7.83 -12.59
N VAL A 175 7.47 -9.04 -12.28
CA VAL A 175 7.18 -9.47 -10.90
C VAL A 175 8.47 -9.55 -10.09
N ALA A 176 9.56 -10.07 -10.66
CA ALA A 176 10.86 -10.13 -10.02
C ALA A 176 11.41 -8.73 -9.72
N ALA A 177 11.30 -7.80 -10.66
CA ALA A 177 11.70 -6.40 -10.45
C ALA A 177 10.91 -5.75 -9.30
N ASN A 178 9.60 -6.00 -9.22
CA ASN A 178 8.76 -5.54 -8.11
C ASN A 178 9.23 -6.13 -6.77
N ALA A 179 9.51 -7.43 -6.72
CA ALA A 179 10.00 -8.11 -5.51
C ALA A 179 11.36 -7.54 -5.05
N ILE A 180 12.29 -7.32 -5.97
CA ILE A 180 13.60 -6.73 -5.70
C ILE A 180 13.45 -5.31 -5.14
N ALA A 181 12.58 -4.49 -5.73
CA ALA A 181 12.31 -3.13 -5.25
C ALA A 181 11.80 -3.14 -3.80
N ILE A 182 10.93 -4.09 -3.44
CA ILE A 182 10.44 -4.26 -2.08
C ILE A 182 11.57 -4.68 -1.14
N ILE A 183 12.33 -5.70 -1.51
CA ILE A 183 13.44 -6.22 -0.69
C ILE A 183 14.47 -5.12 -0.44
N ASN A 184 14.89 -4.39 -1.46
CA ASN A 184 15.86 -3.32 -1.34
C ASN A 184 15.36 -2.20 -0.41
N ASN A 185 14.10 -1.82 -0.55
CA ASN A 185 13.50 -0.80 0.33
C ASN A 185 13.44 -1.28 1.79
N LEU A 186 13.07 -2.54 2.01
CA LEU A 186 13.05 -3.13 3.35
C LEU A 186 14.44 -3.19 3.98
N VAL A 187 15.45 -3.58 3.22
CA VAL A 187 16.84 -3.65 3.69
C VAL A 187 17.34 -2.30 4.21
N THR A 188 16.94 -1.19 3.58
CA THR A 188 17.33 0.16 4.05
C THR A 188 16.64 0.56 5.36
N LYS A 189 15.50 -0.04 5.68
CA LYS A 189 14.69 0.28 6.87
C LYS A 189 14.90 -0.68 8.05
N LEU A 190 15.51 -1.84 7.79
CA LEU A 190 15.80 -2.82 8.82
C LEU A 190 17.09 -2.44 9.59
N PRO A 191 17.15 -2.65 10.92
CA PRO A 191 18.28 -2.25 11.76
C PRO A 191 19.63 -2.80 11.30
N ASN A 192 19.68 -4.07 10.90
CA ASN A 192 20.89 -4.73 10.43
C ASN A 192 20.82 -5.08 8.93
N GLY A 193 19.93 -4.42 8.18
CA GLY A 193 19.77 -4.62 6.75
C GLY A 193 19.48 -6.07 6.36
N ASN A 194 20.23 -6.60 5.39
CA ASN A 194 20.05 -7.97 4.89
C ASN A 194 20.22 -9.07 5.95
N LYS A 195 20.94 -8.81 7.05
CA LYS A 195 21.13 -9.81 8.12
C LYS A 195 19.83 -10.11 8.85
N ASN A 196 18.88 -9.19 8.84
CA ASN A 196 17.56 -9.38 9.43
C ASN A 196 16.59 -10.20 8.56
N ILE A 197 16.92 -10.47 7.32
CA ILE A 197 16.13 -11.34 6.45
C ILE A 197 16.60 -12.78 6.65
N ARG A 198 15.65 -13.68 6.93
CA ARG A 198 15.95 -15.12 7.03
C ARG A 198 16.08 -15.66 5.61
N LYS A 199 17.20 -16.30 5.33
CA LYS A 199 17.41 -17.07 4.11
C LYS A 199 16.69 -18.39 4.19
#